data_3c836ead7ab00443de7ef0cb7cf40e6c
#
_entry.id   3c836ead7ab00443de7ef0cb7cf40e6c
#
_cell.length_a   1.000
_cell.length_b   1.000
_cell.length_c   1.000
_cell.angle_alpha   90.00
_cell.angle_beta   90.00
_cell.angle_gamma   90.00
#
_symmetry.space_group_name_H-M   'P 1'
#
loop_
_entity.id
_entity.type
_entity.pdbx_description
1 polymer ?
#
loop_
_entity_poly.entity_id
_entity_poly.type
_entity_poly.pdbx_seq_one_letter_code
_entity_poly.pdbx_strand_id
1 'polypeptide(L)'
;MSDQFSGVKDVSEHLKFDLTHLNTYLEENLASIGRVLDYKQFKGGQSNPTYLLEAEKGKFVLRRKPPGSLLKSAHAVDREYKVLTSLMDTDVPTPKTFLLCEDDKVIGTQFYIMEFSEGVIYWDPLASEAEKDKRKKIFDEMNKGIALLHLQDINKIGLNDFGKEGNYIERQISRWTRQYIDSETEKIDSMHRLIEWLPKKIPEQKYTSIVHGDYRLDNIVFDGSNNSIAILDWELSTIGDPLADFAYHCLLWHIGDISVSAASEIGIFSEKEYLENYLRRTNFKLENDWNFYIIFSLFKVAGICQGILGRVRDGTASSDFAIQMGKRAKMFADLGWEKAKKIL
;
A
#
# COMPACT_ATOMS: atom_id res chain seq x y z
N MET A 1 6.64 -16.50 -10.58
CA MET A 1 6.22 -15.84 -9.31
C MET A 1 4.76 -15.36 -9.33
N SER A 2 4.21 -14.96 -10.48
CA SER A 2 2.81 -14.50 -10.62
C SER A 2 1.77 -15.49 -10.12
N ASP A 3 1.86 -16.78 -10.45
CA ASP A 3 0.87 -17.80 -10.10
C ASP A 3 0.69 -18.06 -8.60
N GLN A 4 1.69 -17.69 -7.78
CA GLN A 4 1.63 -17.89 -6.33
C GLN A 4 0.71 -16.87 -5.65
N PHE A 5 0.58 -15.66 -6.20
CA PHE A 5 -0.17 -14.56 -5.62
C PHE A 5 -1.44 -14.22 -6.41
N SER A 6 -1.54 -14.64 -7.68
CA SER A 6 -2.70 -14.38 -8.55
C SER A 6 -3.83 -15.37 -8.32
N GLY A 7 -5.07 -14.86 -8.49
CA GLY A 7 -6.29 -15.66 -8.45
C GLY A 7 -6.75 -16.03 -7.04
N VAL A 8 -7.65 -16.99 -7.00
CA VAL A 8 -8.30 -17.47 -5.77
C VAL A 8 -7.90 -18.90 -5.45
N LYS A 9 -8.15 -19.30 -4.21
CA LYS A 9 -7.97 -20.66 -3.67
C LYS A 9 -9.16 -21.00 -2.78
N ASP A 10 -9.28 -22.27 -2.41
CA ASP A 10 -10.24 -22.68 -1.39
C ASP A 10 -9.91 -22.02 -0.05
N VAL A 11 -10.94 -21.68 0.69
CA VAL A 11 -10.79 -20.99 1.97
C VAL A 11 -10.17 -21.92 3.01
N SER A 12 -9.11 -21.46 3.67
CA SER A 12 -8.47 -22.19 4.77
C SER A 12 -9.44 -22.40 5.91
N GLU A 13 -9.45 -23.58 6.55
CA GLU A 13 -10.44 -23.97 7.58
C GLU A 13 -10.65 -22.90 8.67
N HIS A 14 -9.58 -22.35 9.22
CA HIS A 14 -9.64 -21.34 10.29
C HIS A 14 -10.13 -19.96 9.80
N LEU A 15 -10.29 -19.78 8.49
CA LEU A 15 -10.79 -18.56 7.85
C LEU A 15 -12.18 -18.73 7.24
N LYS A 16 -12.80 -19.90 7.36
CA LYS A 16 -14.19 -20.12 6.93
C LYS A 16 -15.16 -19.35 7.81
N PHE A 17 -16.30 -19.01 7.23
CA PHE A 17 -17.44 -18.42 7.93
C PHE A 17 -18.75 -19.00 7.37
N ASP A 18 -19.83 -18.87 8.15
CA ASP A 18 -21.15 -19.38 7.76
C ASP A 18 -21.78 -18.48 6.69
N LEU A 19 -21.97 -19.05 5.51
CA LEU A 19 -22.59 -18.37 4.38
C LEU A 19 -24.09 -18.09 4.62
N THR A 20 -24.76 -18.90 5.43
CA THR A 20 -26.17 -18.69 5.80
C THR A 20 -26.32 -17.43 6.63
N HIS A 21 -25.48 -17.23 7.63
CA HIS A 21 -25.48 -16.00 8.45
C HIS A 21 -25.16 -14.78 7.60
N LEU A 22 -24.15 -14.86 6.72
CA LEU A 22 -23.84 -13.78 5.80
C LEU A 22 -25.04 -13.43 4.91
N ASN A 23 -25.68 -14.43 4.28
CA ASN A 23 -26.82 -14.20 3.41
C ASN A 23 -28.00 -13.58 4.13
N THR A 24 -28.35 -14.06 5.33
CA THR A 24 -29.40 -13.45 6.15
C THR A 24 -29.14 -11.97 6.40
N TYR A 25 -27.91 -11.63 6.76
CA TYR A 25 -27.54 -10.24 6.98
C TYR A 25 -27.60 -9.40 5.68
N LEU A 26 -27.16 -9.96 4.55
CA LEU A 26 -27.15 -9.27 3.26
C LEU A 26 -28.56 -9.07 2.69
N GLU A 27 -29.50 -9.97 2.91
CA GLU A 27 -30.89 -9.81 2.52
C GLU A 27 -31.51 -8.54 3.14
N GLU A 28 -31.15 -8.21 4.37
CA GLU A 28 -31.65 -7.03 5.08
C GLU A 28 -30.89 -5.76 4.75
N ASN A 29 -29.56 -5.84 4.51
CA ASN A 29 -28.67 -4.67 4.48
C ASN A 29 -28.11 -4.36 3.07
N LEU A 30 -28.07 -5.34 2.14
CA LEU A 30 -27.52 -5.20 0.80
C LEU A 30 -28.22 -6.13 -0.23
N ALA A 31 -29.54 -6.13 -0.24
CA ALA A 31 -30.32 -6.97 -1.17
C ALA A 31 -30.00 -6.73 -2.67
N SER A 32 -29.32 -5.63 -3.00
CA SER A 32 -28.95 -5.28 -4.39
C SER A 32 -28.00 -6.27 -5.04
N ILE A 33 -27.19 -7.04 -4.29
CA ILE A 33 -26.26 -8.02 -4.86
C ILE A 33 -26.88 -9.42 -5.04
N GLY A 34 -28.08 -9.66 -4.48
CA GLY A 34 -28.71 -10.97 -4.42
C GLY A 34 -28.00 -11.90 -3.42
N ARG A 35 -28.39 -13.17 -3.44
CA ARG A 35 -27.81 -14.18 -2.56
C ARG A 35 -26.40 -14.56 -2.99
N VAL A 36 -25.46 -14.67 -2.04
CA VAL A 36 -24.12 -15.22 -2.29
C VAL A 36 -24.23 -16.74 -2.37
N LEU A 37 -23.75 -17.29 -3.49
CA LEU A 37 -23.85 -18.71 -3.82
C LEU A 37 -22.58 -19.48 -3.40
N ASP A 38 -21.41 -18.84 -3.56
CA ASP A 38 -20.11 -19.41 -3.21
C ASP A 38 -19.11 -18.28 -2.86
N TYR A 39 -18.04 -18.64 -2.16
CA TYR A 39 -16.93 -17.72 -1.88
C TYR A 39 -15.58 -18.43 -1.88
N LYS A 40 -14.55 -17.73 -2.35
CA LYS A 40 -13.17 -18.22 -2.42
C LYS A 40 -12.22 -17.18 -1.83
N GLN A 41 -11.10 -17.62 -1.29
CA GLN A 41 -10.09 -16.73 -0.73
C GLN A 41 -9.12 -16.28 -1.83
N PHE A 42 -8.80 -14.98 -1.91
CA PHE A 42 -7.68 -14.52 -2.73
C PHE A 42 -6.35 -15.05 -2.20
N LYS A 43 -5.43 -15.38 -3.10
CA LYS A 43 -4.08 -15.83 -2.73
C LYS A 43 -3.22 -14.70 -2.18
N GLY A 44 -3.39 -13.48 -2.69
CA GLY A 44 -2.78 -12.24 -2.19
C GLY A 44 -3.53 -11.67 -0.98
N GLY A 45 -2.99 -10.59 -0.38
CA GLY A 45 -3.65 -9.91 0.75
C GLY A 45 -3.49 -10.65 2.07
N GLN A 46 -2.26 -10.73 2.58
CA GLN A 46 -1.96 -11.52 3.80
C GLN A 46 -2.41 -10.86 5.11
N SER A 47 -2.55 -9.54 5.14
CA SER A 47 -2.90 -8.80 6.36
C SER A 47 -4.37 -8.98 6.75
N ASN A 48 -5.29 -8.67 5.83
CA ASN A 48 -6.73 -8.81 6.01
C ASN A 48 -7.28 -9.88 5.06
N PRO A 49 -7.88 -10.98 5.55
CA PRO A 49 -8.46 -11.99 4.69
C PRO A 49 -9.47 -11.39 3.72
N THR A 50 -9.25 -11.65 2.43
CA THR A 50 -10.04 -11.10 1.33
C THR A 50 -10.62 -12.24 0.50
N TYR A 51 -11.91 -12.14 0.18
CA TYR A 51 -12.68 -13.20 -0.48
C TYR A 51 -13.37 -12.68 -1.72
N LEU A 52 -13.38 -13.48 -2.78
CA LEU A 52 -14.27 -13.32 -3.90
C LEU A 52 -15.62 -13.93 -3.52
N LEU A 53 -16.70 -13.16 -3.61
CA LEU A 53 -18.06 -13.61 -3.46
C LEU A 53 -18.67 -13.81 -4.85
N GLU A 54 -19.21 -14.99 -5.12
CA GLU A 54 -20.04 -15.29 -6.30
C GLU A 54 -21.50 -15.17 -5.89
N ALA A 55 -22.16 -14.08 -6.29
CA ALA A 55 -23.55 -13.79 -5.96
C ALA A 55 -24.46 -13.86 -7.20
N GLU A 56 -25.79 -13.93 -7.00
CA GLU A 56 -26.76 -13.99 -8.08
C GLU A 56 -26.64 -12.84 -9.08
N LYS A 57 -26.19 -11.66 -8.63
CA LYS A 57 -26.09 -10.45 -9.48
C LYS A 57 -24.66 -10.08 -9.85
N GLY A 58 -23.70 -10.97 -9.65
CA GLY A 58 -22.32 -10.77 -10.08
C GLY A 58 -21.29 -11.17 -9.05
N LYS A 59 -20.06 -10.65 -9.24
CA LYS A 59 -18.92 -10.89 -8.36
C LYS A 59 -18.65 -9.67 -7.48
N PHE A 60 -18.34 -9.93 -6.21
CA PHE A 60 -18.02 -8.91 -5.22
C PHE A 60 -16.82 -9.35 -4.41
N VAL A 61 -16.24 -8.41 -3.66
CA VAL A 61 -15.12 -8.68 -2.76
C VAL A 61 -15.57 -8.41 -1.33
N LEU A 62 -15.35 -9.38 -0.45
CA LEU A 62 -15.48 -9.21 1.00
C LEU A 62 -14.08 -9.17 1.61
N ARG A 63 -13.77 -8.10 2.34
CA ARG A 63 -12.54 -7.98 3.11
C ARG A 63 -12.86 -7.85 4.59
N ARG A 64 -12.23 -8.66 5.44
CA ARG A 64 -12.54 -8.70 6.87
C ARG A 64 -11.31 -8.65 7.75
N LYS A 65 -11.48 -8.29 9.00
CA LYS A 65 -10.44 -8.45 10.03
C LYS A 65 -10.10 -9.94 10.19
N PRO A 66 -8.83 -10.30 10.42
CA PRO A 66 -8.49 -11.67 10.78
C PRO A 66 -9.23 -12.11 12.06
N PRO A 67 -9.64 -13.38 12.18
CA PRO A 67 -10.19 -13.89 13.43
C PRO A 67 -9.10 -13.98 14.50
N GLY A 68 -9.49 -13.82 15.77
CA GLY A 68 -8.60 -13.93 16.93
C GLY A 68 -8.28 -12.61 17.61
N SER A 69 -7.35 -12.63 18.57
CA SER A 69 -6.93 -11.44 19.32
C SER A 69 -5.99 -10.58 18.50
N LEU A 70 -6.43 -9.39 18.15
CA LEU A 70 -5.68 -8.42 17.34
C LEU A 70 -5.19 -7.25 18.21
N LEU A 71 -4.08 -6.63 17.81
CA LEU A 71 -3.67 -5.34 18.37
C LEU A 71 -4.72 -4.27 18.01
N LYS A 72 -5.07 -3.41 18.96
CA LYS A 72 -6.16 -2.42 18.86
C LYS A 72 -6.15 -1.52 17.61
N SER A 73 -5.00 -1.32 16.97
CA SER A 73 -4.83 -0.45 15.79
C SER A 73 -4.47 -1.20 14.52
N ALA A 74 -4.38 -2.53 14.57
CA ALA A 74 -4.09 -3.35 13.40
C ALA A 74 -5.41 -3.76 12.71
N HIS A 75 -5.35 -3.93 11.39
CA HIS A 75 -6.46 -4.50 10.61
C HIS A 75 -7.76 -3.67 10.65
N ALA A 76 -7.65 -2.34 10.55
CA ALA A 76 -8.78 -1.41 10.63
C ALA A 76 -9.58 -1.35 9.32
N VAL A 77 -10.40 -2.38 9.04
CA VAL A 77 -11.23 -2.46 7.81
C VAL A 77 -12.26 -1.34 7.72
N ASP A 78 -12.69 -0.79 8.84
CA ASP A 78 -13.54 0.40 8.94
C ASP A 78 -12.83 1.64 8.37
N ARG A 79 -11.53 1.79 8.59
CA ARG A 79 -10.74 2.87 8.00
C ARG A 79 -10.52 2.68 6.51
N GLU A 80 -10.26 1.45 6.06
CA GLU A 80 -10.18 1.13 4.62
C GLU A 80 -11.50 1.47 3.93
N TYR A 81 -12.63 1.03 4.49
CA TYR A 81 -13.96 1.35 3.98
C TYR A 81 -14.20 2.86 3.93
N LYS A 82 -13.83 3.60 4.99
CA LYS A 82 -14.02 5.06 5.05
C LYS A 82 -13.29 5.77 3.92
N VAL A 83 -12.00 5.49 3.69
CA VAL A 83 -11.23 6.15 2.64
C VAL A 83 -11.73 5.77 1.25
N LEU A 84 -12.03 4.51 1.00
CA LEU A 84 -12.59 4.05 -0.27
C LEU A 84 -13.93 4.73 -0.57
N THR A 85 -14.84 4.78 0.41
CA THR A 85 -16.15 5.43 0.26
C THR A 85 -16.02 6.93 0.00
N SER A 86 -15.07 7.60 0.68
CA SER A 86 -14.81 9.03 0.47
C SER A 86 -14.24 9.34 -0.93
N LEU A 87 -13.56 8.38 -1.55
CA LEU A 87 -12.97 8.54 -2.89
C LEU A 87 -13.90 8.14 -4.04
N MET A 88 -15.05 7.50 -3.78
CA MET A 88 -15.94 6.94 -4.82
C MET A 88 -16.41 7.96 -5.87
N ASP A 89 -16.66 9.20 -5.45
CA ASP A 89 -17.16 10.27 -6.33
C ASP A 89 -16.02 11.17 -6.86
N THR A 90 -14.80 10.66 -6.87
CA THR A 90 -13.61 11.35 -7.36
C THR A 90 -13.02 10.65 -8.61
N ASP A 91 -12.04 11.29 -9.24
CA ASP A 91 -11.29 10.68 -10.37
C ASP A 91 -10.23 9.66 -9.93
N VAL A 92 -10.06 9.41 -8.63
CA VAL A 92 -9.13 8.40 -8.12
C VAL A 92 -9.70 7.01 -8.41
N PRO A 93 -9.00 6.13 -9.14
CA PRO A 93 -9.52 4.81 -9.43
C PRO A 93 -9.57 3.97 -8.15
N THR A 94 -10.77 3.71 -7.64
CA THR A 94 -11.02 2.89 -6.46
C THR A 94 -12.19 1.95 -6.68
N PRO A 95 -12.17 0.74 -6.08
CA PRO A 95 -13.34 -0.12 -6.11
C PRO A 95 -14.51 0.58 -5.39
N LYS A 96 -15.70 0.46 -5.95
CA LYS A 96 -16.91 0.96 -5.30
C LYS A 96 -17.19 0.16 -4.03
N THR A 97 -17.46 0.85 -2.92
CA THR A 97 -17.89 0.21 -1.67
C THR A 97 -19.41 0.10 -1.60
N PHE A 98 -19.91 -0.95 -0.95
CA PHE A 98 -21.35 -1.20 -0.84
C PHE A 98 -21.84 -1.25 0.60
N LEU A 99 -21.09 -1.88 1.50
CA LEU A 99 -21.52 -2.16 2.87
C LEU A 99 -20.32 -2.27 3.80
N LEU A 100 -20.42 -1.67 4.99
CA LEU A 100 -19.57 -1.97 6.16
C LEU A 100 -20.42 -2.67 7.21
N CYS A 101 -19.99 -3.83 7.69
CA CYS A 101 -20.58 -4.53 8.81
C CYS A 101 -19.63 -4.46 10.02
N GLU A 102 -20.08 -3.79 11.06
CA GLU A 102 -19.34 -3.66 12.33
C GLU A 102 -19.77 -4.73 13.37
N ASP A 103 -20.85 -5.49 13.10
CA ASP A 103 -21.31 -6.58 13.95
C ASP A 103 -20.49 -7.87 13.68
N ASP A 104 -19.63 -8.22 14.64
CA ASP A 104 -18.80 -9.42 14.57
C ASP A 104 -19.59 -10.73 14.70
N LYS A 105 -20.87 -10.68 15.10
CA LYS A 105 -21.73 -11.88 15.19
C LYS A 105 -22.13 -12.43 13.82
N VAL A 106 -22.05 -11.65 12.76
CA VAL A 106 -22.47 -12.07 11.41
C VAL A 106 -21.54 -13.14 10.84
N ILE A 107 -20.23 -12.88 10.81
CA ILE A 107 -19.21 -13.82 10.30
C ILE A 107 -18.00 -13.97 11.23
N GLY A 108 -18.12 -13.57 12.48
CA GLY A 108 -17.06 -13.68 13.48
C GLY A 108 -16.11 -12.50 13.56
N THR A 109 -16.15 -11.56 12.63
CA THR A 109 -15.33 -10.33 12.59
C THR A 109 -16.00 -9.26 11.74
N GLN A 110 -15.62 -7.99 11.96
CA GLN A 110 -16.03 -6.88 11.11
C GLN A 110 -15.51 -7.07 9.66
N PHE A 111 -16.31 -6.64 8.69
CA PHE A 111 -16.00 -6.76 7.27
C PHE A 111 -16.63 -5.64 6.45
N TYR A 112 -16.14 -5.47 5.24
CA TYR A 112 -16.84 -4.65 4.25
C TYR A 112 -16.93 -5.37 2.90
N ILE A 113 -17.89 -4.92 2.08
CA ILE A 113 -18.11 -5.43 0.73
C ILE A 113 -17.82 -4.31 -0.26
N MET A 114 -17.07 -4.65 -1.30
CA MET A 114 -16.73 -3.75 -2.40
C MET A 114 -16.88 -4.46 -3.75
N GLU A 115 -16.79 -3.67 -4.81
CA GLU A 115 -16.78 -4.13 -6.18
C GLU A 115 -15.59 -5.06 -6.47
N PHE A 116 -15.83 -6.08 -7.28
CA PHE A 116 -14.77 -6.86 -7.89
C PHE A 116 -14.30 -6.16 -9.17
N SER A 117 -13.14 -5.55 -9.13
CA SER A 117 -12.51 -4.92 -10.30
C SER A 117 -11.86 -5.99 -11.18
N GLU A 118 -12.50 -6.32 -12.31
CA GLU A 118 -11.99 -7.33 -13.24
C GLU A 118 -10.84 -6.77 -14.07
N GLY A 119 -9.63 -7.30 -13.87
CA GLY A 119 -8.43 -6.81 -14.54
C GLY A 119 -7.18 -7.62 -14.20
N VAL A 120 -6.04 -7.03 -14.53
CA VAL A 120 -4.71 -7.63 -14.33
C VAL A 120 -3.97 -6.87 -13.23
N ILE A 121 -3.30 -7.60 -12.35
CA ILE A 121 -2.32 -7.08 -11.39
C ILE A 121 -0.95 -7.54 -11.84
N TYR A 122 -0.01 -6.61 -12.00
CA TYR A 122 1.38 -6.90 -12.31
C TYR A 122 2.17 -7.09 -11.01
N TRP A 123 2.69 -8.28 -10.81
CA TRP A 123 3.40 -8.65 -9.58
C TRP A 123 4.89 -8.32 -9.61
N ASP A 124 5.48 -8.29 -10.81
CA ASP A 124 6.84 -7.82 -10.98
C ASP A 124 6.88 -6.29 -10.92
N PRO A 125 7.72 -5.69 -10.06
CA PRO A 125 7.79 -4.23 -9.92
C PRO A 125 8.14 -3.47 -11.21
N LEU A 126 8.70 -4.16 -12.22
CA LEU A 126 9.04 -3.60 -13.53
C LEU A 126 7.98 -3.88 -14.59
N ALA A 127 6.85 -4.48 -14.20
CA ALA A 127 5.80 -4.95 -15.12
C ALA A 127 6.37 -5.86 -16.22
N SER A 128 7.31 -6.76 -15.89
CA SER A 128 7.96 -7.63 -16.88
C SER A 128 6.99 -8.63 -17.53
N GLU A 129 5.84 -8.86 -16.91
CA GLU A 129 4.73 -9.65 -17.48
C GLU A 129 4.05 -8.93 -18.67
N ALA A 130 4.17 -7.60 -18.74
CA ALA A 130 3.67 -6.82 -19.87
C ALA A 130 4.68 -6.71 -20.99
N GLU A 131 4.20 -6.56 -22.23
CA GLU A 131 5.03 -6.21 -23.39
C GLU A 131 5.73 -4.86 -23.15
N LYS A 132 6.99 -4.77 -23.59
CA LYS A 132 7.88 -3.64 -23.31
C LYS A 132 7.27 -2.28 -23.69
N ASP A 133 6.60 -2.19 -24.82
CA ASP A 133 5.97 -0.97 -25.34
C ASP A 133 4.75 -0.52 -24.49
N LYS A 134 4.16 -1.45 -23.74
CA LYS A 134 3.02 -1.17 -22.84
C LYS A 134 3.45 -0.71 -21.46
N ARG A 135 4.69 -1.00 -21.03
CA ARG A 135 5.17 -0.69 -19.67
C ARG A 135 5.16 0.81 -19.39
N LYS A 136 5.56 1.62 -20.36
CA LYS A 136 5.55 3.09 -20.19
C LYS A 136 4.15 3.62 -19.90
N LYS A 137 3.10 3.06 -20.53
CA LYS A 137 1.71 3.39 -20.23
C LYS A 137 1.31 2.95 -18.83
N ILE A 138 1.68 1.75 -18.40
CA ILE A 138 1.41 1.24 -17.05
C ILE A 138 1.99 2.19 -15.99
N PHE A 139 3.26 2.58 -16.15
CA PHE A 139 3.90 3.53 -15.25
C PHE A 139 3.29 4.94 -15.32
N ASP A 140 2.81 5.37 -16.50
CA ASP A 140 2.10 6.65 -16.64
C ASP A 140 0.76 6.65 -15.90
N GLU A 141 0.00 5.56 -15.98
CA GLU A 141 -1.25 5.38 -15.22
C GLU A 141 -1.00 5.32 -13.71
N MET A 142 0.08 4.67 -13.25
CA MET A 142 0.48 4.72 -11.84
C MET A 142 0.78 6.15 -11.39
N ASN A 143 1.56 6.90 -12.18
CA ASN A 143 1.88 8.29 -11.89
C ASN A 143 0.63 9.17 -11.84
N LYS A 144 -0.32 8.94 -12.74
CA LYS A 144 -1.61 9.63 -12.78
C LYS A 144 -2.45 9.28 -11.55
N GLY A 145 -2.57 8.00 -11.20
CA GLY A 145 -3.37 7.55 -10.06
C GLY A 145 -2.92 8.15 -8.73
N ILE A 146 -1.61 8.14 -8.44
CA ILE A 146 -1.08 8.74 -7.20
C ILE A 146 -1.18 10.28 -7.23
N ALA A 147 -1.04 10.92 -8.39
CA ALA A 147 -1.24 12.36 -8.52
C ALA A 147 -2.70 12.75 -8.26
N LEU A 148 -3.67 12.02 -8.81
CA LEU A 148 -5.10 12.22 -8.54
C LEU A 148 -5.42 12.07 -7.06
N LEU A 149 -4.85 11.05 -6.40
CA LEU A 149 -5.01 10.86 -4.95
C LEU A 149 -4.49 12.06 -4.16
N HIS A 150 -3.28 12.52 -4.47
CA HIS A 150 -2.64 13.62 -3.76
C HIS A 150 -3.28 15.00 -3.99
N LEU A 151 -4.08 15.13 -5.04
CA LEU A 151 -4.85 16.36 -5.33
C LEU A 151 -6.22 16.42 -4.64
N GLN A 152 -6.65 15.34 -3.95
CA GLN A 152 -7.94 15.36 -3.29
C GLN A 152 -7.98 16.35 -2.13
N ASP A 153 -9.02 17.16 -2.09
CA ASP A 153 -9.30 18.04 -0.96
C ASP A 153 -9.93 17.22 0.18
N ILE A 154 -9.12 16.95 1.20
CA ILE A 154 -9.49 16.11 2.36
C ILE A 154 -10.75 16.57 3.08
N ASN A 155 -11.03 17.88 3.08
CA ASN A 155 -12.23 18.44 3.72
C ASN A 155 -13.48 18.18 2.86
N LYS A 156 -13.37 18.37 1.53
CA LYS A 156 -14.50 18.15 0.63
C LYS A 156 -14.97 16.71 0.58
N ILE A 157 -14.04 15.75 0.71
CA ILE A 157 -14.37 14.32 0.69
C ILE A 157 -14.60 13.74 2.10
N GLY A 158 -14.62 14.58 3.16
CA GLY A 158 -14.97 14.16 4.52
C GLY A 158 -13.88 13.34 5.24
N LEU A 159 -12.60 13.56 4.94
CA LEU A 159 -11.46 12.87 5.56
C LEU A 159 -10.63 13.75 6.50
N ASN A 160 -11.14 14.87 6.96
CA ASN A 160 -10.46 15.78 7.88
C ASN A 160 -10.07 15.16 9.23
N ASP A 161 -10.74 14.08 9.66
CA ASP A 161 -10.45 13.31 10.87
C ASP A 161 -9.69 12.00 10.60
N PHE A 162 -9.33 11.73 9.34
CA PHE A 162 -8.72 10.47 8.93
C PHE A 162 -7.25 10.31 9.38
N GLY A 163 -6.60 11.41 9.73
CA GLY A 163 -5.22 11.45 10.23
C GLY A 163 -4.90 12.78 10.90
N LYS A 164 -3.66 12.92 11.34
CA LYS A 164 -3.16 14.18 11.91
C LYS A 164 -2.47 14.99 10.83
N GLU A 165 -2.90 16.23 10.64
CA GLU A 165 -2.22 17.18 9.76
C GLU A 165 -0.85 17.60 10.33
N GLY A 166 0.05 18.03 9.43
CA GLY A 166 1.37 18.55 9.75
C GLY A 166 2.34 17.52 10.38
N ASN A 167 3.61 17.84 10.36
CA ASN A 167 4.70 17.05 10.97
C ASN A 167 4.68 15.55 10.61
N TYR A 168 4.20 15.21 9.40
CA TYR A 168 4.07 13.81 9.00
C TYR A 168 5.40 13.08 9.06
N ILE A 169 6.44 13.64 8.44
CA ILE A 169 7.77 13.01 8.37
C ILE A 169 8.36 12.83 9.77
N GLU A 170 8.26 13.84 10.64
CA GLU A 170 8.74 13.74 12.03
C GLU A 170 8.07 12.59 12.79
N ARG A 171 6.74 12.49 12.69
CA ARG A 171 5.98 11.38 13.31
C ARG A 171 6.39 10.01 12.75
N GLN A 172 6.62 9.93 11.43
CA GLN A 172 7.04 8.69 10.80
C GLN A 172 8.47 8.31 11.21
N ILE A 173 9.40 9.25 11.26
CA ILE A 173 10.77 9.00 11.76
C ILE A 173 10.70 8.46 13.19
N SER A 174 9.95 9.12 14.08
CA SER A 174 9.78 8.68 15.46
C SER A 174 9.16 7.28 15.57
N ARG A 175 8.14 6.98 14.75
CA ARG A 175 7.49 5.66 14.69
C ARG A 175 8.47 4.58 14.25
N TRP A 176 9.14 4.77 13.11
CA TRP A 176 10.03 3.77 12.53
C TRP A 176 11.32 3.59 13.32
N THR A 177 11.82 4.65 13.97
CA THR A 177 12.92 4.56 14.94
C THR A 177 12.54 3.63 16.09
N ARG A 178 11.39 3.85 16.72
CA ARG A 178 10.93 3.00 17.83
C ARG A 178 10.77 1.55 17.38
N GLN A 179 10.09 1.33 16.24
CA GLN A 179 9.90 -0.02 15.72
C GLN A 179 11.23 -0.72 15.41
N TYR A 180 12.20 -0.01 14.85
CA TYR A 180 13.53 -0.53 14.59
C TYR A 180 14.23 -0.95 15.90
N ILE A 181 14.28 -0.05 16.88
CA ILE A 181 14.94 -0.31 18.17
C ILE A 181 14.29 -1.51 18.90
N ASP A 182 12.94 -1.55 18.94
CA ASP A 182 12.20 -2.62 19.61
C ASP A 182 12.42 -4.00 18.94
N SER A 183 12.69 -3.99 17.64
CA SER A 183 12.89 -5.21 16.83
C SER A 183 14.35 -5.51 16.50
N GLU A 184 15.30 -4.71 16.97
CA GLU A 184 16.73 -4.85 16.63
C GLU A 184 17.26 -6.24 17.00
N THR A 185 17.80 -6.95 16.01
CA THR A 185 18.42 -8.27 16.18
C THR A 185 19.94 -8.20 16.14
N GLU A 186 20.46 -7.22 15.39
CA GLU A 186 21.88 -6.87 15.31
C GLU A 186 22.02 -5.37 15.07
N LYS A 187 23.09 -4.77 15.51
CA LYS A 187 23.34 -3.35 15.33
C LYS A 187 23.71 -3.04 13.89
N ILE A 188 22.90 -2.21 13.23
CA ILE A 188 23.17 -1.67 11.89
C ILE A 188 23.63 -0.22 12.03
N ASP A 189 24.94 0.04 11.93
CA ASP A 189 25.52 1.36 12.16
C ASP A 189 24.95 2.45 11.25
N SER A 190 24.68 2.14 9.99
CA SER A 190 24.03 3.06 9.04
C SER A 190 22.62 3.45 9.47
N MET A 191 21.86 2.51 10.06
CA MET A 191 20.52 2.80 10.59
C MET A 191 20.58 3.76 11.78
N HIS A 192 21.50 3.52 12.73
CA HIS A 192 21.70 4.44 13.86
C HIS A 192 22.11 5.84 13.41
N ARG A 193 22.98 5.97 12.40
CA ARG A 193 23.33 7.26 11.80
C ARG A 193 22.14 7.95 11.14
N LEU A 194 21.27 7.22 10.44
CA LEU A 194 20.05 7.77 9.87
C LEU A 194 19.06 8.24 10.94
N ILE A 195 18.93 7.50 12.05
CA ILE A 195 18.12 7.88 13.22
C ILE A 195 18.57 9.23 13.79
N GLU A 196 19.88 9.49 13.83
CA GLU A 196 20.45 10.74 14.35
C GLU A 196 20.38 11.89 13.33
N TRP A 197 20.47 11.59 12.05
CA TRP A 197 20.58 12.57 10.96
C TRP A 197 19.21 13.08 10.48
N LEU A 198 18.27 12.17 10.24
CA LEU A 198 16.96 12.51 9.65
C LEU A 198 16.21 13.60 10.43
N PRO A 199 16.11 13.56 11.78
CA PRO A 199 15.37 14.59 12.52
C PRO A 199 15.92 16.01 12.35
N LYS A 200 17.22 16.15 12.04
CA LYS A 200 17.93 17.43 11.88
C LYS A 200 17.75 18.05 10.49
N LYS A 201 17.17 17.28 9.56
CA LYS A 201 17.09 17.64 8.13
C LYS A 201 15.67 17.63 7.59
N ILE A 202 14.66 17.47 8.45
CA ILE A 202 13.25 17.43 8.04
C ILE A 202 12.91 18.72 7.28
N PRO A 203 12.47 18.64 6.03
CA PRO A 203 12.02 19.81 5.29
C PRO A 203 10.68 20.34 5.84
N GLU A 204 10.39 21.60 5.59
CA GLU A 204 9.07 22.14 5.87
C GLU A 204 8.01 21.42 5.03
N GLN A 205 6.98 20.89 5.68
CA GLN A 205 5.86 20.25 4.99
C GLN A 205 4.95 21.32 4.38
N LYS A 206 4.95 21.43 3.05
CA LYS A 206 4.13 22.43 2.32
C LYS A 206 2.78 21.91 1.88
N TYR A 207 2.68 20.61 1.68
CA TYR A 207 1.47 19.97 1.19
C TYR A 207 0.96 18.94 2.19
N THR A 208 -0.33 18.83 2.29
CA THR A 208 -1.02 17.84 3.10
C THR A 208 -2.08 17.18 2.24
N SER A 209 -2.07 15.85 2.18
CA SER A 209 -2.94 15.07 1.32
C SER A 209 -3.25 13.72 1.95
N ILE A 210 -4.13 12.96 1.30
CA ILE A 210 -4.25 11.54 1.57
C ILE A 210 -2.99 10.88 1.02
N VAL A 211 -2.30 10.11 1.86
CA VAL A 211 -1.20 9.25 1.45
C VAL A 211 -1.65 7.79 1.49
N HIS A 212 -1.28 7.02 0.49
CA HIS A 212 -1.59 5.59 0.43
C HIS A 212 -0.73 4.79 1.42
N GLY A 213 0.54 5.14 1.51
CA GLY A 213 1.51 4.53 2.41
C GLY A 213 2.18 3.25 1.89
N ASP A 214 1.58 2.58 0.88
CA ASP A 214 2.13 1.41 0.18
C ASP A 214 1.70 1.39 -1.30
N TYR A 215 1.85 2.52 -1.99
CA TYR A 215 1.48 2.65 -3.41
C TYR A 215 2.48 1.92 -4.29
N ARG A 216 2.09 0.75 -4.79
CA ARG A 216 2.94 -0.14 -5.59
C ARG A 216 2.14 -0.77 -6.72
N LEU A 217 2.86 -1.28 -7.73
CA LEU A 217 2.27 -1.88 -8.93
C LEU A 217 1.35 -3.05 -8.61
N ASP A 218 1.73 -3.89 -7.67
CA ASP A 218 0.95 -5.05 -7.21
C ASP A 218 -0.29 -4.70 -6.36
N ASN A 219 -0.49 -3.39 -6.06
CA ASN A 219 -1.69 -2.85 -5.43
C ASN A 219 -2.58 -2.09 -6.44
N ILE A 220 -2.39 -2.29 -7.74
CA ILE A 220 -3.20 -1.62 -8.78
C ILE A 220 -3.76 -2.64 -9.76
N VAL A 221 -5.04 -2.55 -10.04
CA VAL A 221 -5.71 -3.33 -11.08
C VAL A 221 -5.76 -2.53 -12.37
N PHE A 222 -5.36 -3.16 -13.47
CA PHE A 222 -5.37 -2.58 -14.81
C PHE A 222 -6.39 -3.29 -15.71
N ASP A 223 -7.08 -2.54 -16.56
CA ASP A 223 -7.95 -3.10 -17.59
C ASP A 223 -7.15 -3.68 -18.78
N GLY A 224 -7.85 -4.28 -19.75
CA GLY A 224 -7.23 -4.83 -20.96
C GLY A 224 -6.49 -3.82 -21.85
N SER A 225 -6.67 -2.53 -21.59
CA SER A 225 -5.98 -1.42 -22.26
C SER A 225 -4.85 -0.82 -21.41
N ASN A 226 -4.55 -1.42 -20.26
CA ASN A 226 -3.60 -0.94 -19.25
C ASN A 226 -3.94 0.45 -18.67
N ASN A 227 -5.23 0.78 -18.53
CA ASN A 227 -5.65 1.89 -17.68
C ASN A 227 -5.79 1.39 -16.25
N SER A 228 -5.37 2.17 -15.26
CA SER A 228 -5.61 1.85 -13.85
C SER A 228 -7.10 2.01 -13.53
N ILE A 229 -7.73 0.93 -13.03
CA ILE A 229 -9.17 0.89 -12.72
C ILE A 229 -9.47 0.75 -11.23
N ALA A 230 -8.49 0.28 -10.43
CA ALA A 230 -8.63 0.22 -8.98
C ALA A 230 -7.27 0.26 -8.29
N ILE A 231 -7.14 1.11 -7.28
CA ILE A 231 -6.05 1.11 -6.30
C ILE A 231 -6.55 0.34 -5.08
N LEU A 232 -5.77 -0.64 -4.64
CA LEU A 232 -6.10 -1.58 -3.59
C LEU A 232 -5.20 -1.38 -2.36
N ASP A 233 -5.56 -2.01 -1.24
CA ASP A 233 -4.76 -2.12 -0.01
C ASP A 233 -4.51 -0.79 0.72
N TRP A 234 -5.59 -0.19 1.19
CA TRP A 234 -5.61 1.11 1.87
C TRP A 234 -5.30 1.05 3.37
N GLU A 235 -4.85 -0.09 3.90
CA GLU A 235 -4.65 -0.30 5.34
C GLU A 235 -3.62 0.66 5.97
N LEU A 236 -2.64 1.17 5.20
CA LEU A 236 -1.62 2.11 5.64
C LEU A 236 -1.96 3.57 5.34
N SER A 237 -3.11 3.83 4.72
CA SER A 237 -3.51 5.17 4.31
C SER A 237 -3.76 6.10 5.50
N THR A 238 -3.42 7.36 5.33
CA THR A 238 -3.60 8.42 6.33
C THR A 238 -3.48 9.81 5.69
N ILE A 239 -3.60 10.85 6.50
CA ILE A 239 -3.25 12.21 6.09
C ILE A 239 -1.75 12.43 6.30
N GLY A 240 -1.05 12.90 5.26
CA GLY A 240 0.40 13.02 5.31
C GLY A 240 1.01 13.94 4.25
N ASP A 241 2.31 13.79 4.06
CA ASP A 241 3.09 14.51 3.07
C ASP A 241 3.08 13.71 1.74
N PRO A 242 2.47 14.24 0.67
CA PRO A 242 2.39 13.56 -0.61
C PRO A 242 3.75 13.33 -1.28
N LEU A 243 4.74 14.20 -1.05
CA LEU A 243 6.09 14.00 -1.59
C LEU A 243 6.79 12.81 -0.94
N ALA A 244 6.54 12.57 0.35
CA ALA A 244 7.07 11.41 1.06
C ALA A 244 6.43 10.10 0.57
N ASP A 245 5.13 10.12 0.24
CA ASP A 245 4.43 8.96 -0.32
C ASP A 245 4.90 8.66 -1.74
N PHE A 246 5.03 9.69 -2.58
CA PHE A 246 5.54 9.55 -3.93
C PHE A 246 7.01 9.08 -3.95
N ALA A 247 7.84 9.55 -3.02
CA ALA A 247 9.23 9.08 -2.90
C ALA A 247 9.33 7.61 -2.48
N TYR A 248 8.43 7.13 -1.62
CA TYR A 248 8.34 5.72 -1.28
C TYR A 248 8.01 4.86 -2.51
N HIS A 249 7.08 5.31 -3.33
CA HIS A 249 6.76 4.69 -4.61
C HIS A 249 7.97 4.69 -5.58
N CYS A 250 8.78 5.76 -5.59
CA CYS A 250 9.96 5.87 -6.44
C CYS A 250 11.18 5.03 -6.00
N LEU A 251 11.11 4.30 -4.88
CA LEU A 251 12.22 3.46 -4.41
C LEU A 251 12.68 2.41 -5.42
N LEU A 252 11.83 2.03 -6.37
CA LEU A 252 12.15 1.08 -7.44
C LEU A 252 13.45 1.46 -8.17
N TRP A 253 13.61 2.74 -8.54
CA TRP A 253 14.80 3.21 -9.27
C TRP A 253 16.08 3.16 -8.44
N HIS A 254 15.98 3.23 -7.13
CA HIS A 254 17.12 3.22 -6.20
C HIS A 254 17.50 1.81 -5.74
N ILE A 255 16.52 0.95 -5.53
CA ILE A 255 16.75 -0.44 -5.09
C ILE A 255 17.27 -1.31 -6.23
N GLY A 256 16.79 -1.08 -7.44
CA GLY A 256 17.20 -1.78 -8.66
C GLY A 256 18.41 -1.18 -9.35
N ASP A 257 18.96 -0.06 -8.84
CA ASP A 257 20.04 0.73 -9.47
C ASP A 257 19.75 1.02 -10.96
N ILE A 258 18.51 1.43 -11.23
CA ILE A 258 18.02 1.64 -12.60
C ILE A 258 18.53 2.98 -13.13
N SER A 259 19.54 2.93 -13.98
CA SER A 259 20.04 4.10 -14.69
C SER A 259 19.05 4.60 -15.75
N VAL A 260 19.26 5.81 -16.26
CA VAL A 260 18.43 6.38 -17.34
C VAL A 260 18.41 5.48 -18.59
N SER A 261 19.57 4.92 -18.98
CA SER A 261 19.68 4.00 -20.12
C SER A 261 18.92 2.69 -19.83
N ALA A 262 19.11 2.10 -18.63
CA ALA A 262 18.41 0.90 -18.22
C ALA A 262 16.90 1.09 -18.19
N ALA A 263 16.40 2.23 -17.71
CA ALA A 263 14.98 2.53 -17.73
C ALA A 263 14.41 2.52 -19.16
N SER A 264 15.11 3.13 -20.13
CA SER A 264 14.72 3.11 -21.54
C SER A 264 14.76 1.71 -22.13
N GLU A 265 15.77 0.91 -21.79
CA GLU A 265 15.89 -0.48 -22.24
C GLU A 265 14.77 -1.38 -21.71
N ILE A 266 14.36 -1.16 -20.47
CA ILE A 266 13.24 -1.85 -19.82
C ILE A 266 11.89 -1.39 -20.38
N GLY A 267 11.80 -0.16 -20.90
CA GLY A 267 10.57 0.44 -21.44
C GLY A 267 9.76 1.21 -20.40
N ILE A 268 10.42 1.77 -19.38
CA ILE A 268 9.83 2.64 -18.36
C ILE A 268 10.41 4.06 -18.42
N PHE A 269 9.86 4.99 -17.66
CA PHE A 269 10.45 6.31 -17.48
C PHE A 269 11.76 6.24 -16.66
N SER A 270 12.68 7.16 -16.90
CA SER A 270 13.71 7.48 -15.90
C SER A 270 13.05 8.09 -14.65
N GLU A 271 13.69 7.99 -13.48
CA GLU A 271 13.17 8.60 -12.25
C GLU A 271 12.90 10.10 -12.44
N LYS A 272 13.81 10.81 -13.11
CA LYS A 272 13.69 12.24 -13.38
C LYS A 272 12.42 12.55 -14.19
N GLU A 273 12.20 11.87 -15.31
CA GLU A 273 10.99 12.04 -16.13
C GLU A 273 9.73 11.70 -15.34
N TYR A 274 9.79 10.67 -14.51
CA TYR A 274 8.66 10.21 -13.69
C TYR A 274 8.29 11.23 -12.62
N LEU A 275 9.28 11.81 -11.93
CA LEU A 275 9.12 12.90 -10.97
C LEU A 275 8.58 14.16 -11.65
N GLU A 276 9.14 14.56 -12.80
CA GLU A 276 8.68 15.73 -13.57
C GLU A 276 7.22 15.56 -14.01
N ASN A 277 6.81 14.36 -14.43
CA ASN A 277 5.41 14.05 -14.76
C ASN A 277 4.48 14.23 -13.57
N TYR A 278 4.87 13.73 -12.40
CA TYR A 278 4.11 13.88 -11.16
C TYR A 278 3.98 15.35 -10.74
N LEU A 279 5.08 16.10 -10.71
CA LEU A 279 5.08 17.53 -10.34
C LEU A 279 4.23 18.36 -11.32
N ARG A 280 4.25 18.03 -12.62
CA ARG A 280 3.40 18.68 -13.61
C ARG A 280 1.93 18.39 -13.39
N ARG A 281 1.56 17.15 -13.04
CA ARG A 281 0.16 16.76 -12.78
C ARG A 281 -0.39 17.40 -11.52
N THR A 282 0.41 17.44 -10.47
CA THR A 282 -0.01 17.98 -9.16
C THR A 282 0.16 19.49 -9.05
N ASN A 283 0.95 20.12 -9.92
CA ASN A 283 1.42 21.50 -9.77
C ASN A 283 2.17 21.73 -8.44
N PHE A 284 2.68 20.67 -7.82
CA PHE A 284 3.51 20.79 -6.62
C PHE A 284 4.92 21.29 -6.99
N LYS A 285 5.52 22.07 -6.10
CA LYS A 285 6.90 22.54 -6.23
C LYS A 285 7.78 21.75 -5.29
N LEU A 286 8.85 21.21 -5.84
CA LEU A 286 9.90 20.56 -5.08
C LEU A 286 10.94 21.62 -4.71
N GLU A 287 10.79 22.25 -3.53
CA GLU A 287 11.70 23.27 -3.03
C GLU A 287 12.85 22.70 -2.20
N ASN A 288 12.69 21.46 -1.75
CA ASN A 288 13.67 20.74 -0.94
C ASN A 288 14.40 19.70 -1.77
N ASP A 289 15.51 19.20 -1.25
CA ASP A 289 16.26 18.13 -1.91
C ASP A 289 15.43 16.83 -1.97
N TRP A 290 15.14 16.37 -3.19
CA TRP A 290 14.46 15.11 -3.45
C TRP A 290 15.12 13.92 -2.76
N ASN A 291 16.46 13.94 -2.65
CA ASN A 291 17.20 12.89 -1.98
C ASN A 291 16.81 12.73 -0.52
N PHE A 292 16.38 13.78 0.18
CA PHE A 292 15.89 13.64 1.56
C PHE A 292 14.70 12.68 1.62
N TYR A 293 13.72 12.83 0.74
CA TYR A 293 12.53 11.97 0.71
C TYR A 293 12.86 10.51 0.36
N ILE A 294 13.82 10.31 -0.54
CA ILE A 294 14.33 8.98 -0.90
C ILE A 294 15.06 8.34 0.30
N ILE A 295 15.92 9.09 0.99
CA ILE A 295 16.63 8.62 2.18
C ILE A 295 15.64 8.25 3.30
N PHE A 296 14.66 9.11 3.54
CA PHE A 296 13.58 8.83 4.49
C PHE A 296 12.82 7.55 4.12
N SER A 297 12.51 7.34 2.85
CA SER A 297 11.82 6.14 2.37
C SER A 297 12.67 4.87 2.54
N LEU A 298 13.98 4.94 2.28
CA LEU A 298 14.93 3.85 2.53
C LEU A 298 15.03 3.51 4.02
N PHE A 299 15.07 4.52 4.88
CA PHE A 299 15.01 4.35 6.33
C PHE A 299 13.73 3.64 6.78
N LYS A 300 12.55 4.06 6.24
CA LYS A 300 11.25 3.41 6.51
C LYS A 300 11.30 1.93 6.12
N VAL A 301 11.78 1.60 4.91
CA VAL A 301 11.85 0.20 4.43
C VAL A 301 12.83 -0.61 5.28
N ALA A 302 13.98 -0.05 5.67
CA ALA A 302 14.91 -0.71 6.57
C ALA A 302 14.25 -1.06 7.92
N GLY A 303 13.47 -0.13 8.48
CA GLY A 303 12.67 -0.36 9.70
C GLY A 303 11.60 -1.44 9.53
N ILE A 304 10.92 -1.48 8.38
CA ILE A 304 9.94 -2.54 8.05
C ILE A 304 10.65 -3.91 8.00
N CYS A 305 11.77 -4.02 7.28
CA CYS A 305 12.53 -5.25 7.16
C CYS A 305 13.05 -5.73 8.53
N GLN A 306 13.58 -4.81 9.35
CA GLN A 306 14.01 -5.16 10.71
C GLN A 306 12.83 -5.65 11.57
N GLY A 307 11.66 -5.03 11.47
CA GLY A 307 10.45 -5.50 12.13
C GLY A 307 10.04 -6.93 11.73
N ILE A 308 10.31 -7.34 10.47
CA ILE A 308 10.11 -8.72 10.04
C ILE A 308 11.09 -9.67 10.75
N LEU A 309 12.39 -9.30 10.86
CA LEU A 309 13.38 -10.07 11.61
C LEU A 309 13.03 -10.18 13.10
N GLY A 310 12.53 -9.10 13.70
CA GLY A 310 12.02 -9.12 15.07
C GLY A 310 10.93 -10.18 15.26
N ARG A 311 9.94 -10.24 14.35
CA ARG A 311 8.90 -11.27 14.37
C ARG A 311 9.44 -12.69 14.16
N VAL A 312 10.48 -12.85 13.35
CA VAL A 312 11.16 -14.16 13.20
C VAL A 312 11.84 -14.56 14.53
N ARG A 313 12.56 -13.62 15.17
CA ARG A 313 13.16 -13.84 16.49
C ARG A 313 12.12 -14.26 17.53
N ASP A 314 10.96 -13.60 17.52
CA ASP A 314 9.87 -13.82 18.49
C ASP A 314 8.97 -15.02 18.12
N GLY A 315 9.30 -15.78 17.04
CA GLY A 315 8.58 -16.96 16.60
C GLY A 315 7.19 -16.70 15.98
N THR A 316 6.86 -15.44 15.67
CA THR A 316 5.57 -15.04 15.08
C THR A 316 5.61 -14.94 13.55
N ALA A 317 6.79 -15.11 12.95
CA ALA A 317 6.96 -15.28 11.50
C ALA A 317 8.08 -16.32 11.27
N SER A 318 7.84 -17.30 10.37
CA SER A 318 8.78 -18.42 10.18
C SER A 318 9.05 -18.77 8.71
N SER A 319 8.46 -18.05 7.75
CA SER A 319 8.68 -18.36 6.33
C SER A 319 10.08 -17.95 5.87
N ASP A 320 10.70 -18.74 4.98
CA ASP A 320 11.99 -18.39 4.36
C ASP A 320 11.94 -17.02 3.67
N PHE A 321 10.81 -16.69 3.07
CA PHE A 321 10.58 -15.38 2.49
C PHE A 321 10.67 -14.25 3.51
N ALA A 322 10.07 -14.40 4.69
CA ALA A 322 10.14 -13.42 5.77
C ALA A 322 11.59 -13.22 6.23
N ILE A 323 12.35 -14.30 6.37
CA ILE A 323 13.77 -14.27 6.76
C ILE A 323 14.59 -13.53 5.70
N GLN A 324 14.40 -13.84 4.42
CA GLN A 324 15.12 -13.17 3.32
C GLN A 324 14.79 -11.68 3.23
N MET A 325 13.51 -11.33 3.35
CA MET A 325 13.09 -9.93 3.35
C MET A 325 13.65 -9.16 4.54
N GLY A 326 13.63 -9.75 5.72
CA GLY A 326 14.18 -9.13 6.92
C GLY A 326 15.69 -8.84 6.81
N LYS A 327 16.47 -9.76 6.24
CA LYS A 327 17.93 -9.59 6.01
C LYS A 327 18.28 -8.39 5.11
N ARG A 328 17.32 -7.85 4.36
CA ARG A 328 17.53 -6.66 3.52
C ARG A 328 17.58 -5.36 4.32
N ALA A 329 17.26 -5.36 5.62
CA ALA A 329 17.29 -4.16 6.49
C ALA A 329 18.63 -3.42 6.38
N LYS A 330 19.74 -4.15 6.51
CA LYS A 330 21.09 -3.58 6.41
C LYS A 330 21.35 -2.94 5.05
N MET A 331 20.96 -3.60 3.97
CA MET A 331 21.15 -3.10 2.60
C MET A 331 20.44 -1.75 2.39
N PHE A 332 19.18 -1.63 2.84
CA PHE A 332 18.43 -0.38 2.71
C PHE A 332 18.98 0.74 3.59
N ALA A 333 19.39 0.41 4.83
CA ALA A 333 20.02 1.37 5.72
C ALA A 333 21.37 1.88 5.15
N ASP A 334 22.20 0.99 4.63
CA ASP A 334 23.48 1.34 4.01
C ASP A 334 23.27 2.25 2.79
N LEU A 335 22.34 1.88 1.90
CA LEU A 335 22.01 2.69 0.72
C LEU A 335 21.51 4.09 1.13
N GLY A 336 20.64 4.16 2.13
CA GLY A 336 20.13 5.42 2.67
C GLY A 336 21.25 6.29 3.23
N TRP A 337 22.17 5.70 4.01
CA TRP A 337 23.29 6.43 4.57
C TRP A 337 24.29 6.90 3.50
N GLU A 338 24.61 6.07 2.49
CA GLU A 338 25.48 6.48 1.37
C GLU A 338 24.90 7.69 0.60
N LYS A 339 23.55 7.74 0.44
CA LYS A 339 22.88 8.92 -0.14
C LYS A 339 22.94 10.12 0.80
N ALA A 340 22.73 9.93 2.11
CA ALA A 340 22.78 11.00 3.09
C ALA A 340 24.17 11.69 3.13
N LYS A 341 25.25 10.93 3.02
CA LYS A 341 26.61 11.47 2.94
C LYS A 341 26.85 12.43 1.77
N LYS A 342 26.07 12.33 0.70
CA LYS A 342 26.21 13.19 -0.47
C LYS A 342 25.51 14.57 -0.32
N ILE A 343 24.67 14.72 0.70
CA ILE A 343 23.91 15.93 1.01
C ILE A 343 24.11 16.42 2.46
N LEU A 344 25.21 15.98 3.08
CA LEU A 344 25.62 16.40 4.41
C LEU A 344 26.05 17.92 4.43
#